data_cd61ef907dfd1e059e6377c42ae85c6d
#
_entry.id   cd61ef907dfd1e059e6377c42ae85c6d
#
_cell.length_a   1.000
_cell.length_b   1.000
_cell.length_c   1.000
_cell.angle_alpha   90.00
_cell.angle_beta   90.00
_cell.angle_gamma   90.00
#
_symmetry.space_group_name_H-M   'P 1'
#
loop_
_entity.id
_entity.type
_entity.pdbx_description
1 polymer ?
#
loop_
_entity_poly.entity_id
_entity_poly.type
_entity_poly.pdbx_seq_one_letter_code
_entity_poly.pdbx_strand_id
1 'polypeptide(L)'
;MDSLELKFTEEHEWILVDDAGVGLVGISQHAADSLGDVVFVDLPEVGDNVEQFGKLGEIESVKAFSELFSPVSGAVVEVNDSLTDAPDLINENPYESGWMVKIQLSDLSEIDKLMSASEYETFVSESETH
;
A
#
# COMPACT_ATOMS: atom_id res chain seq x y z
N MET A 1 18.68 8.55 5.83
CA MET A 1 18.46 8.08 6.25
C MET A 1 17.92 7.08 5.97
N ASP A 2 18.08 6.45 5.85
CA ASP A 2 17.79 5.36 5.60
C ASP A 2 17.26 4.72 6.67
N SER A 3 17.08 5.21 7.58
CA SER A 3 16.43 4.63 8.69
C SER A 3 14.99 4.27 8.40
N LEU A 4 14.41 4.84 7.38
CA LEU A 4 13.05 4.48 7.01
C LEU A 4 13.06 3.15 6.28
N GLU A 5 12.23 2.23 6.74
CA GLU A 5 12.15 0.90 6.17
C GLU A 5 10.76 0.60 5.68
N LEU A 6 10.67 0.04 4.50
CA LEU A 6 9.40 -0.45 3.99
C LEU A 6 8.98 -1.68 4.77
N LYS A 7 7.70 -1.73 5.12
CA LYS A 7 7.08 -2.91 5.68
C LYS A 7 5.97 -3.35 4.75
N PHE A 8 5.65 -4.63 4.77
CA PHE A 8 4.73 -5.22 3.81
C PHE A 8 3.68 -6.08 4.48
N THR A 9 2.50 -6.17 3.85
CA THR A 9 1.46 -7.08 4.29
C THR A 9 1.47 -8.32 3.39
N GLU A 10 0.75 -9.34 3.81
CA GLU A 10 0.56 -10.54 2.98
C GLU A 10 -0.30 -10.26 1.76
N GLU A 11 -1.01 -9.14 1.76
CA GLU A 11 -1.84 -8.74 0.62
C GLU A 11 -1.08 -7.82 -0.33
N HIS A 12 0.24 -7.69 -0.12
CA HIS A 12 1.14 -6.98 -1.04
C HIS A 12 1.01 -5.46 -0.98
N GLU A 13 0.55 -4.91 0.15
CA GLU A 13 0.63 -3.48 0.39
C GLU A 13 1.93 -3.18 1.13
N TRP A 14 2.49 -1.99 0.88
CA TRP A 14 3.66 -1.54 1.62
C TRP A 14 3.32 -0.29 2.39
N ILE A 15 4.11 -0.02 3.43
CA ILE A 15 3.99 1.20 4.21
C ILE A 15 5.38 1.70 4.60
N LEU A 16 5.54 3.01 4.57
CA LEU A 16 6.76 3.67 5.01
C LEU A 16 6.36 4.73 6.02
N VAL A 17 6.74 4.54 7.28
CA VAL A 17 6.32 5.42 8.37
C VAL A 17 7.41 6.43 8.68
N ASP A 18 7.03 7.72 8.73
CA ASP A 18 8.00 8.77 9.05
C ASP A 18 8.08 9.02 10.55
N ASP A 19 8.88 10.00 10.93
CA ASP A 19 9.13 10.30 12.33
C ASP A 19 7.91 10.85 13.06
N ALA A 20 6.94 11.36 12.30
CA ALA A 20 5.72 11.91 12.89
C ALA A 20 4.62 10.85 13.04
N GLY A 21 4.91 9.61 12.67
CA GLY A 21 3.93 8.55 12.76
C GLY A 21 2.94 8.55 11.60
N VAL A 22 3.30 9.17 10.48
CA VAL A 22 2.48 9.18 9.28
C VAL A 22 3.03 8.12 8.33
N GLY A 23 2.16 7.21 7.88
CA GLY A 23 2.56 6.15 6.97
C GLY A 23 2.14 6.44 5.54
N LEU A 24 3.08 6.32 4.62
CA LEU A 24 2.84 6.41 3.20
C LEU A 24 2.55 4.98 2.72
N VAL A 25 1.43 4.77 2.03
CA VAL A 25 0.95 3.43 1.69
C VAL A 25 0.75 3.28 0.19
N GLY A 26 1.14 2.12 -0.33
CA GLY A 26 0.90 1.77 -1.71
C GLY A 26 0.93 0.26 -1.88
N ILE A 27 1.01 -0.21 -3.12
CA ILE A 27 1.14 -1.64 -3.40
C ILE A 27 2.54 -1.94 -3.90
N SER A 28 2.96 -3.20 -3.70
CA SER A 28 4.32 -3.60 -4.07
C SER A 28 4.46 -3.71 -5.58
N GLN A 29 5.71 -3.76 -6.04
CA GLN A 29 5.99 -3.99 -7.46
C GLN A 29 5.41 -5.33 -7.91
N HIS A 30 5.49 -6.34 -7.05
CA HIS A 30 4.93 -7.65 -7.35
C HIS A 30 3.42 -7.56 -7.62
N ALA A 31 2.70 -6.80 -6.78
CA ALA A 31 1.27 -6.64 -6.95
C ALA A 31 0.95 -5.86 -8.22
N ALA A 32 1.72 -4.80 -8.49
CA ALA A 32 1.51 -3.99 -9.68
C ALA A 32 1.72 -4.83 -10.94
N ASP A 33 2.75 -5.67 -10.94
CA ASP A 33 3.04 -6.53 -12.09
C ASP A 33 1.93 -7.57 -12.28
N SER A 34 1.40 -8.11 -11.17
CA SER A 34 0.36 -9.12 -11.23
C SER A 34 -0.96 -8.56 -11.76
N LEU A 35 -1.25 -7.29 -11.43
CA LEU A 35 -2.47 -6.65 -11.87
C LEU A 35 -2.46 -6.30 -13.36
N GLY A 36 -1.29 -5.99 -13.89
CA GLY A 36 -1.21 -5.42 -15.23
C GLY A 36 -1.60 -3.95 -15.19
N ASP A 37 -1.98 -3.38 -16.31
CA ASP A 37 -2.23 -1.94 -16.42
C ASP A 37 -3.41 -1.51 -15.55
N VAL A 38 -3.15 -0.67 -14.57
CA VAL A 38 -4.17 -0.14 -13.67
C VAL A 38 -4.96 0.94 -14.41
N VAL A 39 -6.28 0.82 -14.38
CA VAL A 39 -7.15 1.75 -15.10
C VAL A 39 -8.04 2.57 -14.16
N PHE A 40 -8.21 2.13 -12.92
CA PHE A 40 -9.05 2.84 -11.97
C PHE A 40 -8.63 2.51 -10.55
N VAL A 41 -8.68 3.52 -9.69
CA VAL A 41 -8.37 3.36 -8.26
C VAL A 41 -9.45 4.07 -7.47
N ASP A 42 -10.03 3.36 -6.49
CA ASP A 42 -11.00 3.96 -5.58
C ASP A 42 -10.30 4.13 -4.23
N LEU A 43 -10.05 5.36 -3.86
CA LEU A 43 -9.31 5.68 -2.63
C LEU A 43 -10.29 6.19 -1.56
N PRO A 44 -9.91 6.06 -0.27
CA PRO A 44 -10.72 6.63 0.80
C PRO A 44 -10.66 8.15 0.76
N GLU A 45 -11.45 8.78 1.63
CA GLU A 45 -11.44 10.23 1.74
C GLU A 45 -10.60 10.66 2.92
N VAL A 46 -10.00 11.83 2.82
CA VAL A 46 -9.27 12.43 3.93
C VAL A 46 -10.25 12.55 5.11
N GLY A 47 -9.80 12.10 6.27
CA GLY A 47 -10.62 12.10 7.46
C GLY A 47 -11.24 10.75 7.80
N ASP A 48 -11.23 9.82 6.83
CA ASP A 48 -11.75 8.47 7.10
C ASP A 48 -10.85 7.77 8.10
N ASN A 49 -11.47 6.95 8.95
CA ASN A 49 -10.74 6.09 9.88
C ASN A 49 -10.68 4.69 9.30
N VAL A 50 -9.50 4.08 9.37
CA VAL A 50 -9.29 2.74 8.85
C VAL A 50 -8.71 1.85 9.94
N GLU A 51 -8.88 0.55 9.80
CA GLU A 51 -8.35 -0.43 10.74
C GLU A 51 -7.34 -1.32 10.05
N GLN A 52 -6.39 -1.81 10.83
CA GLN A 52 -5.38 -2.71 10.28
C GLN A 52 -6.05 -3.90 9.62
N PHE A 53 -5.67 -4.17 8.37
CA PHE A 53 -6.18 -5.26 7.53
C PHE A 53 -7.64 -5.10 7.14
N GLY A 54 -8.26 -3.93 7.44
CA GLY A 54 -9.58 -3.62 6.94
C GLY A 54 -9.50 -3.02 5.55
N LYS A 55 -10.63 -2.96 4.86
CA LYS A 55 -10.65 -2.48 3.48
C LYS A 55 -10.28 -1.00 3.43
N LEU A 56 -9.35 -0.66 2.57
CA LEU A 56 -8.90 0.71 2.37
C LEU A 56 -9.44 1.29 1.06
N GLY A 57 -9.52 0.47 0.03
CA GLY A 57 -9.98 0.94 -1.27
C GLY A 57 -9.98 -0.21 -2.25
N GLU A 58 -9.97 0.14 -3.55
CA GLU A 58 -10.03 -0.86 -4.62
C GLU A 58 -9.16 -0.41 -5.78
N ILE A 59 -8.62 -1.39 -6.49
CA ILE A 59 -7.82 -1.14 -7.69
C ILE A 59 -8.39 -1.99 -8.81
N GLU A 60 -8.62 -1.39 -9.97
CA GLU A 60 -9.09 -2.10 -11.14
C GLU A 60 -8.06 -2.00 -12.26
N SER A 61 -7.73 -3.11 -12.87
CA SER A 61 -6.81 -3.15 -13.99
C SER A 61 -7.54 -3.71 -15.21
N VAL A 62 -6.82 -3.75 -16.33
CA VAL A 62 -7.41 -4.28 -17.57
C VAL A 62 -7.78 -5.75 -17.45
N LYS A 63 -7.21 -6.48 -16.50
CA LYS A 63 -7.45 -7.93 -16.39
C LYS A 63 -7.93 -8.38 -15.01
N ALA A 64 -8.02 -7.49 -14.03
CA ALA A 64 -8.31 -7.92 -12.66
C ALA A 64 -8.90 -6.81 -11.83
N PHE A 65 -9.56 -7.20 -10.74
CA PHE A 65 -10.08 -6.30 -9.74
C PHE A 65 -9.52 -6.77 -8.39
N SER A 66 -9.03 -5.84 -7.58
CA SER A 66 -8.43 -6.18 -6.30
C SER A 66 -8.88 -5.21 -5.23
N GLU A 67 -9.18 -5.75 -4.05
CA GLU A 67 -9.42 -4.91 -2.88
C GLU A 67 -8.08 -4.54 -2.25
N LEU A 68 -8.01 -3.34 -1.72
CA LEU A 68 -6.83 -2.83 -1.05
C LEU A 68 -7.11 -2.80 0.44
N PHE A 69 -6.20 -3.36 1.24
CA PHE A 69 -6.36 -3.42 2.69
C PHE A 69 -5.34 -2.54 3.37
N SER A 70 -5.74 -1.93 4.49
CA SER A 70 -4.85 -1.02 5.18
C SER A 70 -3.83 -1.80 6.01
N PRO A 71 -2.54 -1.45 5.91
CA PRO A 71 -1.53 -2.11 6.74
C PRO A 71 -1.59 -1.70 8.21
N VAL A 72 -2.25 -0.59 8.51
CA VAL A 72 -2.30 -0.07 9.88
C VAL A 72 -3.65 0.60 10.15
N SER A 73 -3.92 0.82 11.43
CA SER A 73 -5.10 1.58 11.86
C SER A 73 -4.73 3.05 11.97
N GLY A 74 -5.67 3.93 11.67
CA GLY A 74 -5.45 5.36 11.82
C GLY A 74 -6.40 6.17 10.99
N ALA A 75 -6.06 7.45 10.81
CA ALA A 75 -6.88 8.39 10.05
C ALA A 75 -6.18 8.73 8.74
N VAL A 76 -6.94 8.72 7.67
CA VAL A 76 -6.42 9.11 6.35
C VAL A 76 -6.19 10.61 6.37
N VAL A 77 -4.95 11.04 6.14
CA VAL A 77 -4.60 12.47 6.16
C VAL A 77 -4.32 13.02 4.78
N GLU A 78 -4.06 12.15 3.81
CA GLU A 78 -3.83 12.61 2.43
C GLU A 78 -4.07 11.44 1.48
N VAL A 79 -4.58 11.74 0.29
CA VAL A 79 -4.70 10.74 -0.79
C VAL A 79 -4.00 11.30 -2.02
N ASN A 80 -3.52 10.40 -2.87
CA ASN A 80 -2.78 10.81 -4.07
C ASN A 80 -3.76 11.04 -5.21
N ASP A 81 -4.20 12.27 -5.34
CA ASP A 81 -5.19 12.65 -6.35
C ASP A 81 -4.68 12.47 -7.78
N SER A 82 -3.35 12.41 -7.96
CA SER A 82 -2.79 12.17 -9.29
C SER A 82 -3.23 10.85 -9.88
N LEU A 83 -3.57 9.88 -9.02
CA LEU A 83 -3.99 8.57 -9.49
C LEU A 83 -5.36 8.60 -10.16
N THR A 84 -6.17 9.63 -9.89
CA THR A 84 -7.45 9.78 -10.57
C THR A 84 -7.25 10.00 -12.06
N ASP A 85 -6.27 10.82 -12.42
CA ASP A 85 -6.00 11.13 -13.82
C ASP A 85 -4.97 10.19 -14.43
N ALA A 86 -4.09 9.61 -13.63
CA ALA A 86 -2.99 8.79 -14.10
C ALA A 86 -2.83 7.55 -13.23
N PRO A 87 -3.81 6.64 -13.26
CA PRO A 87 -3.72 5.44 -12.41
C PRO A 87 -2.52 4.55 -12.74
N ASP A 88 -1.99 4.66 -13.95
CA ASP A 88 -0.82 3.88 -14.37
C ASP A 88 0.47 4.29 -13.65
N LEU A 89 0.46 5.38 -12.87
CA LEU A 89 1.59 5.70 -12.01
C LEU A 89 1.88 4.56 -11.04
N ILE A 90 0.86 3.80 -10.66
CA ILE A 90 1.04 2.65 -9.80
C ILE A 90 1.93 1.61 -10.48
N ASN A 91 1.74 1.42 -11.79
CA ASN A 91 2.57 0.47 -12.54
C ASN A 91 3.99 0.98 -12.72
N GLU A 92 4.13 2.30 -12.95
CA GLU A 92 5.43 2.88 -13.29
C GLU A 92 6.33 3.05 -12.08
N ASN A 93 5.75 3.52 -10.96
CA ASN A 93 6.54 3.81 -9.77
C ASN A 93 5.73 3.50 -8.50
N PRO A 94 5.49 2.21 -8.21
CA PRO A 94 4.62 1.85 -7.09
C PRO A 94 5.15 2.32 -5.74
N TYR A 95 6.46 2.56 -5.61
CA TYR A 95 7.05 2.98 -4.34
C TYR A 95 7.25 4.48 -4.26
N GLU A 96 6.97 5.23 -5.32
CA GLU A 96 7.17 6.67 -5.32
C GLU A 96 5.92 7.38 -5.80
N SER A 97 5.87 7.81 -7.06
CA SER A 97 4.74 8.60 -7.56
C SER A 97 3.43 7.82 -7.55
N GLY A 98 3.48 6.50 -7.44
CA GLY A 98 2.29 5.67 -7.36
C GLY A 98 1.78 5.42 -5.95
N TRP A 99 2.27 6.18 -4.95
CA TRP A 99 1.74 6.04 -3.59
C TRP A 99 0.24 6.33 -3.58
N MET A 100 -0.48 5.77 -2.61
CA MET A 100 -1.94 5.83 -2.65
C MET A 100 -2.52 6.71 -1.55
N VAL A 101 -2.14 6.46 -0.29
CA VAL A 101 -2.69 7.23 0.83
C VAL A 101 -1.61 7.48 1.87
N LYS A 102 -1.84 8.50 2.71
CA LYS A 102 -1.07 8.71 3.93
C LYS A 102 -2.00 8.56 5.10
N ILE A 103 -1.55 7.82 6.11
CA ILE A 103 -2.35 7.50 7.30
C ILE A 103 -1.59 7.94 8.53
N GLN A 104 -2.24 8.71 9.41
CA GLN A 104 -1.69 9.00 10.73
C GLN A 104 -1.97 7.80 11.60
N LEU A 105 -0.94 7.04 11.96
CA LEU A 105 -1.11 5.81 12.72
C LEU A 105 -1.67 6.09 14.10
N SER A 106 -2.62 5.27 14.52
CA SER A 106 -3.16 5.35 15.87
C SER A 106 -2.42 4.43 16.83
N ASP A 107 -1.71 3.42 16.31
CA ASP A 107 -0.99 2.45 17.13
C ASP A 107 0.26 2.01 16.39
N LEU A 108 1.41 2.56 16.77
CA LEU A 108 2.66 2.23 16.09
C LEU A 108 3.08 0.77 16.26
N SER A 109 2.57 0.11 17.29
CA SER A 109 2.95 -1.29 17.51
C SER A 109 2.40 -2.23 16.43
N GLU A 110 1.43 -1.78 15.65
CA GLU A 110 0.91 -2.60 14.56
C GLU A 110 1.96 -2.88 13.49
N ILE A 111 2.96 -2.03 13.39
CA ILE A 111 4.06 -2.23 12.44
C ILE A 111 4.77 -3.56 12.70
N ASP A 112 4.80 -3.99 13.95
CA ASP A 112 5.49 -5.24 14.33
C ASP A 112 4.83 -6.47 13.73
N LYS A 113 3.58 -6.36 13.28
CA LYS A 113 2.87 -7.47 12.66
C LYS A 113 3.15 -7.58 11.17
N LEU A 114 3.88 -6.63 10.62
CA LEU A 114 4.14 -6.57 9.18
C LEU A 114 5.50 -7.20 8.87
N MET A 115 5.70 -7.55 7.60
CA MET A 115 6.94 -8.16 7.17
C MET A 115 7.95 -7.08 6.79
N SER A 116 9.24 -7.36 7.09
CA SER A 116 10.32 -6.55 6.53
C SER A 116 10.41 -6.82 5.03
N ALA A 117 11.19 -6.01 4.31
CA ALA A 117 11.40 -6.24 2.88
C ALA A 117 11.98 -7.64 2.62
N SER A 118 12.92 -8.07 3.45
CA SER A 118 13.54 -9.37 3.32
C SER A 118 12.52 -10.51 3.55
N GLU A 119 11.70 -10.36 4.57
CA GLU A 119 10.67 -11.35 4.86
C GLU A 119 9.63 -11.41 3.74
N TYR A 120 9.29 -10.25 3.20
CA TYR A 120 8.33 -10.18 2.12
C TYR A 120 8.87 -10.87 0.86
N GLU A 121 10.14 -10.66 0.54
CA GLU A 121 10.75 -11.32 -0.62
C GLU A 121 10.68 -12.83 -0.49
N THR A 122 10.94 -13.35 0.71
CA THR A 122 10.84 -14.77 0.98
C THR A 122 9.40 -15.25 0.81
N PHE A 123 8.46 -14.47 1.33
CA PHE A 123 7.04 -14.79 1.23
C PHE A 123 6.60 -14.89 -0.23
N VAL A 124 6.97 -13.92 -1.05
CA VAL A 124 6.61 -13.90 -2.46
C VAL A 124 7.26 -15.09 -3.18
N SER A 125 8.54 -15.34 -2.90
CA SER A 125 9.26 -16.44 -3.53
C SER A 125 8.62 -17.79 -3.23
N GLU A 126 8.20 -17.99 -1.98
CA GLU A 126 7.55 -19.23 -1.60
C GLU A 126 6.18 -19.37 -2.24
N SER A 127 5.46 -18.28 -2.39
CA SER A 127 4.16 -18.30 -3.04
C SER A 127 4.26 -18.67 -4.51
N GLU A 128 5.35 -18.24 -5.16
CA GLU A 128 5.53 -18.47 -6.58
C GLU A 128 6.03 -19.87 -6.90
N THR A 129 6.49 -20.60 -5.91
CA THR A 129 7.02 -21.96 -6.17
C THR A 129 5.94 -23.03 -6.16
N HIS A 130 4.72 -22.66 -5.94
CA HIS A 130 3.61 -23.65 -5.89
C HIS A 130 2.97 -23.91 -7.21
#